data_567383f7c9854c3fd5f09ccc2a09416a
#
_entry.id   567383f7c9854c3fd5f09ccc2a09416a
#
_cell.length_a   1.000
_cell.length_b   1.000
_cell.length_c   1.000
_cell.angle_alpha   90.00
_cell.angle_beta   90.00
_cell.angle_gamma   90.00
#
_symmetry.space_group_name_H-M   'P 1'
#
loop_
_entity.id
_entity.type
_entity.pdbx_description
1 polymer ?
#
loop_
_entity_poly.entity_id
_entity_poly.type
_entity_poly.pdbx_seq_one_letter_code
_entity_poly.pdbx_strand_id
1 'polypeptide(L)'
;MIVKESCRYVRSYSELEGLQRAHTLFYSARRTETGIVLELALEEGGVRSAHRVLCPSENFPRAMRLMKYLYENGVGAEQWLDVLSDYGQQFVKLPTLKTTQTAQIAEPGRRFVAFA
;
A
#
# COMPACT_ATOMS: atom_id res chain seq x y z
N MET A 1 2.04 -3.99 27.30
CA MET A 1 2.55 -3.86 25.94
C MET A 1 1.43 -4.04 24.93
N ILE A 2 1.43 -3.21 23.92
CA ILE A 2 0.41 -3.28 22.90
C ILE A 2 0.94 -4.02 21.70
N VAL A 3 0.22 -5.06 21.30
CA VAL A 3 0.56 -5.79 20.09
C VAL A 3 -0.15 -5.13 18.93
N LYS A 4 0.62 -4.64 17.97
CA LYS A 4 0.06 -4.00 16.80
C LYS A 4 -0.13 -5.03 15.71
N GLU A 5 -1.33 -5.10 15.19
CA GLU A 5 -1.63 -6.00 14.10
C GLU A 5 -1.32 -5.35 12.77
N SER A 6 -0.77 -6.13 11.86
CA SER A 6 -0.53 -5.65 10.50
C SER A 6 -0.51 -6.83 9.55
N CYS A 7 -0.85 -6.56 8.30
CA CYS A 7 -0.73 -7.55 7.24
C CYS A 7 -0.28 -6.85 5.98
N ARG A 8 0.32 -7.62 5.07
CA ARG A 8 0.84 -7.06 3.84
C ARG A 8 0.79 -8.11 2.75
N TYR A 9 0.28 -7.72 1.60
CA TYR A 9 0.24 -8.57 0.42
C TYR A 9 0.93 -7.84 -0.71
N VAL A 10 1.71 -8.56 -1.51
CA VAL A 10 2.54 -7.97 -2.56
C VAL A 10 2.23 -8.64 -3.87
N ARG A 11 2.08 -7.82 -4.92
CA ARG A 11 1.81 -8.32 -6.25
C ARG A 11 2.74 -7.62 -7.22
N SER A 12 3.60 -8.41 -7.89
CA SER A 12 4.58 -7.87 -8.81
C SER A 12 4.21 -8.20 -10.24
N TYR A 13 4.42 -7.22 -11.11
CA TYR A 13 4.16 -7.37 -12.54
C TYR A 13 5.43 -7.15 -13.30
N SER A 14 5.74 -8.08 -14.22
CA SER A 14 6.91 -7.97 -15.08
C SER A 14 6.64 -6.97 -16.18
N GLU A 15 7.71 -6.44 -16.73
CA GLU A 15 7.60 -5.57 -17.87
C GLU A 15 7.18 -6.38 -19.11
N LEU A 16 6.21 -5.84 -19.84
CA LEU A 16 5.80 -6.39 -21.12
C LEU A 16 5.98 -5.28 -22.13
N GLU A 17 6.92 -5.46 -23.02
CA GLU A 17 7.31 -4.42 -23.96
C GLU A 17 6.10 -3.89 -24.72
N GLY A 18 5.92 -2.56 -24.68
CA GLY A 18 4.82 -1.92 -25.36
C GLY A 18 3.48 -2.05 -24.66
N LEU A 19 3.39 -2.81 -23.56
CA LEU A 19 2.13 -3.05 -22.88
C LEU A 19 2.11 -2.60 -21.44
N GLN A 20 3.17 -2.87 -20.69
CA GLN A 20 3.23 -2.46 -19.31
C GLN A 20 4.66 -2.34 -18.84
N ARG A 21 4.88 -1.51 -17.84
CA ARG A 21 6.17 -1.38 -17.19
C ARG A 21 6.18 -2.26 -15.97
N ALA A 22 7.38 -2.70 -15.59
CA ALA A 22 7.51 -3.48 -14.36
C ALA A 22 7.07 -2.62 -13.19
N HIS A 23 6.25 -3.18 -12.33
CA HIS A 23 5.78 -2.45 -11.16
C HIS A 23 5.33 -3.43 -10.08
N THR A 24 5.23 -2.93 -8.86
CA THR A 24 4.81 -3.74 -7.72
C THR A 24 3.74 -3.00 -6.93
N LEU A 25 2.71 -3.73 -6.58
CA LEU A 25 1.63 -3.21 -5.74
C LEU A 25 1.73 -3.84 -4.36
N PHE A 26 1.57 -3.01 -3.34
CA PHE A 26 1.58 -3.43 -1.95
C PHE A 26 0.23 -3.10 -1.34
N TYR A 27 -0.38 -4.10 -0.73
CA TYR A 27 -1.68 -3.94 -0.07
C TYR A 27 -1.46 -4.24 1.39
N SER A 28 -1.67 -3.26 2.26
CA SER A 28 -1.40 -3.47 3.68
C SER A 28 -2.46 -2.86 4.55
N ALA A 29 -2.59 -3.42 5.74
CA ALA A 29 -3.46 -2.91 6.78
C ALA A 29 -2.66 -2.89 8.07
N ARG A 30 -2.87 -1.84 8.87
CA ARG A 30 -2.14 -1.67 10.11
C ARG A 30 -3.07 -1.08 11.15
N ARG A 31 -3.11 -1.72 12.32
CA ARG A 31 -3.91 -1.17 13.43
C ARG A 31 -3.15 -0.03 14.06
N THR A 32 -3.85 1.06 14.32
CA THR A 32 -3.30 2.22 15.02
C THR A 32 -4.22 2.54 16.19
N GLU A 33 -3.85 3.55 16.96
CA GLU A 33 -4.65 3.96 18.10
C GLU A 33 -5.99 4.55 17.70
N THR A 34 -6.07 5.11 16.51
CA THR A 34 -7.29 5.78 16.05
C THR A 34 -8.12 4.92 15.10
N GLY A 35 -7.62 3.73 14.74
CA GLY A 35 -8.33 2.86 13.83
C GLY A 35 -7.36 2.03 13.01
N ILE A 36 -7.78 1.66 11.82
CA ILE A 36 -6.98 0.82 10.95
C ILE A 36 -6.61 1.63 9.71
N VAL A 37 -5.31 1.71 9.43
CA VAL A 37 -4.83 2.37 8.21
C VAL A 37 -4.72 1.31 7.12
N LEU A 38 -5.42 1.53 6.02
CA LEU A 38 -5.29 0.71 4.84
C LEU A 38 -4.42 1.47 3.84
N GLU A 39 -3.49 0.77 3.22
CA GLU A 39 -2.57 1.40 2.29
C GLU A 39 -2.43 0.57 1.03
N LEU A 40 -2.49 1.27 -0.10
CA LEU A 40 -2.19 0.68 -1.39
C LEU A 40 -1.04 1.49 -1.97
N ALA A 41 0.11 0.83 -2.14
CA ALA A 41 1.29 1.50 -2.64
C ALA A 41 1.72 0.91 -3.97
N LEU A 42 2.19 1.78 -4.85
CA LEU A 42 2.69 1.40 -6.16
C LEU A 42 4.15 1.79 -6.25
N GLU A 43 5.00 0.84 -6.62
CA GLU A 43 6.40 1.14 -6.91
C GLU A 43 6.66 0.89 -8.39
N GLU A 44 7.13 1.92 -9.06
CA GLU A 44 7.41 1.85 -10.48
C GLU A 44 8.49 2.86 -10.81
N GLY A 45 9.55 2.41 -11.48
CA GLY A 45 10.61 3.31 -11.91
C GLY A 45 11.30 4.04 -10.77
N GLY A 46 11.46 3.39 -9.63
CA GLY A 46 12.15 3.99 -8.50
C GLY A 46 11.30 4.97 -7.70
N VAL A 47 10.03 5.07 -8.03
CA VAL A 47 9.10 5.96 -7.33
C VAL A 47 8.05 5.12 -6.61
N ARG A 48 7.79 5.42 -5.35
CA ARG A 48 6.75 4.77 -4.57
C ARG A 48 5.66 5.78 -4.25
N SER A 49 4.43 5.44 -4.60
CA SER A 49 3.26 6.25 -4.28
C SER A 49 2.38 5.44 -3.34
N ALA A 50 2.15 5.95 -2.15
CA ALA A 50 1.35 5.26 -1.13
C ALA A 50 0.05 6.01 -0.92
N HIS A 51 -1.05 5.35 -1.26
CA HIS A 51 -2.39 5.88 -1.06
C HIS A 51 -2.93 5.26 0.22
N ARG A 52 -3.44 6.09 1.13
CA ARG A 52 -3.80 5.62 2.45
C ARG A 52 -5.17 6.14 2.86
N VAL A 53 -5.86 5.33 3.65
CA VAL A 53 -7.11 5.75 4.27
C VAL A 53 -7.12 5.27 5.71
N LEU A 54 -7.85 5.99 6.55
CA LEU A 54 -8.05 5.60 7.94
C LEU A 54 -9.48 5.09 8.09
N CYS A 55 -9.61 3.88 8.58
CA CYS A 55 -10.91 3.27 8.85
C CYS A 55 -11.16 3.30 10.35
N PRO A 56 -12.21 3.98 10.79
CA PRO A 56 -12.53 4.03 12.22
C PRO A 56 -13.19 2.72 12.66
N SER A 57 -12.40 1.66 12.67
CA SER A 57 -12.89 0.33 12.95
C SER A 57 -11.84 -0.42 13.75
N GLU A 58 -12.28 -1.38 14.54
CA GLU A 58 -11.35 -2.23 15.25
C GLU A 58 -11.40 -3.67 14.75
N ASN A 59 -12.14 -3.91 13.69
CA ASN A 59 -12.26 -5.26 13.15
C ASN A 59 -11.12 -5.53 12.17
N PHE A 60 -9.96 -5.86 12.72
CA PHE A 60 -8.79 -6.10 11.89
C PHE A 60 -8.94 -7.32 10.97
N PRO A 61 -9.54 -8.45 11.40
CA PRO A 61 -9.74 -9.56 10.48
C PRO A 61 -10.54 -9.18 9.23
N ARG A 62 -11.52 -8.30 9.39
CA ARG A 62 -12.28 -7.83 8.24
C ARG A 62 -11.39 -7.00 7.32
N ALA A 63 -10.54 -6.15 7.89
CA ALA A 63 -9.61 -5.35 7.10
C ALA A 63 -8.64 -6.23 6.35
N MET A 64 -8.14 -7.28 6.99
CA MET A 64 -7.25 -8.23 6.32
C MET A 64 -7.92 -8.89 5.13
N ARG A 65 -9.16 -9.33 5.31
CA ARG A 65 -9.88 -9.98 4.21
C ARG A 65 -10.09 -9.02 3.05
N LEU A 66 -10.37 -7.77 3.37
CA LEU A 66 -10.58 -6.76 2.34
C LEU A 66 -9.29 -6.51 1.55
N MET A 67 -8.17 -6.36 2.25
CA MET A 67 -6.90 -6.15 1.56
C MET A 67 -6.48 -7.39 0.76
N LYS A 68 -6.78 -8.58 1.26
CA LYS A 68 -6.52 -9.81 0.52
C LYS A 68 -7.36 -9.87 -0.75
N TYR A 69 -8.60 -9.43 -0.66
CA TYR A 69 -9.47 -9.39 -1.84
C TYR A 69 -8.90 -8.44 -2.90
N LEU A 70 -8.45 -7.26 -2.48
CA LEU A 70 -7.84 -6.31 -3.40
C LEU A 70 -6.60 -6.92 -4.06
N TYR A 71 -5.81 -7.61 -3.27
CA TYR A 71 -4.61 -8.25 -3.76
C TYR A 71 -4.94 -9.36 -4.76
N GLU A 72 -5.90 -10.21 -4.43
CA GLU A 72 -6.25 -11.34 -5.29
C GLU A 72 -6.84 -10.88 -6.62
N ASN A 73 -7.46 -9.73 -6.64
CA ASN A 73 -8.08 -9.20 -7.84
C ASN A 73 -7.25 -8.13 -8.53
N GLY A 74 -6.04 -7.87 -8.03
CA GLY A 74 -5.14 -6.92 -8.66
C GLY A 74 -5.71 -5.52 -8.76
N VAL A 75 -6.47 -5.10 -7.75
CA VAL A 75 -7.13 -3.79 -7.78
C VAL A 75 -6.09 -2.69 -7.64
N GLY A 76 -6.12 -1.73 -8.55
CA GLY A 76 -5.15 -0.63 -8.55
C GLY A 76 -5.64 0.58 -7.78
N ALA A 77 -4.75 1.59 -7.73
CA ALA A 77 -5.03 2.79 -6.95
C ALA A 77 -6.21 3.59 -7.49
N GLU A 78 -6.56 3.38 -8.75
CA GLU A 78 -7.65 4.14 -9.35
C GLU A 78 -9.02 3.58 -8.99
N GLN A 79 -9.10 2.32 -8.56
CA GLN A 79 -10.36 1.69 -8.26
C GLN A 79 -10.53 1.28 -6.80
N TRP A 80 -9.47 1.29 -6.01
CA TRP A 80 -9.55 0.68 -4.70
C TRP A 80 -10.52 1.38 -3.75
N LEU A 81 -10.66 2.70 -3.86
CA LEU A 81 -11.61 3.41 -3.00
C LEU A 81 -13.05 3.04 -3.33
N ASP A 82 -13.33 2.81 -4.61
CA ASP A 82 -14.66 2.36 -5.02
C ASP A 82 -14.95 0.98 -4.46
N VAL A 83 -13.95 0.11 -4.44
CA VAL A 83 -14.13 -1.23 -3.89
C VAL A 83 -14.39 -1.13 -2.39
N LEU A 84 -13.66 -0.28 -1.67
CA LEU A 84 -13.90 -0.08 -0.24
C LEU A 84 -15.33 0.37 0.00
N SER A 85 -15.80 1.31 -0.79
CA SER A 85 -17.16 1.83 -0.66
C SER A 85 -18.20 0.74 -0.95
N ASP A 86 -17.96 -0.06 -1.99
CA ASP A 86 -18.87 -1.13 -2.35
C ASP A 86 -19.00 -2.17 -1.23
N TYR A 87 -17.94 -2.36 -0.46
CA TYR A 87 -17.97 -3.27 0.67
C TYR A 87 -18.54 -2.63 1.92
N GLY A 88 -18.98 -1.38 1.81
CA GLY A 88 -19.54 -0.69 2.96
C GLY A 88 -18.49 -0.27 3.98
N GLN A 89 -17.23 -0.18 3.56
CA GLN A 89 -16.17 0.21 4.46
C GLN A 89 -16.10 1.73 4.56
N GLN A 90 -16.31 2.25 5.77
CA GLN A 90 -16.17 3.68 6.02
C GLN A 90 -14.69 4.02 6.13
N PHE A 91 -14.30 5.16 5.59
CA PHE A 91 -12.90 5.57 5.63
C PHE A 91 -12.78 7.07 5.45
N VAL A 92 -11.63 7.59 5.90
CA VAL A 92 -11.23 8.97 5.67
C VAL A 92 -9.92 8.93 4.90
N LYS A 93 -9.83 9.68 3.81
CA LYS A 93 -8.61 9.69 3.00
C LYS A 93 -7.50 10.40 3.75
N LEU A 94 -6.31 9.85 3.69
CA LEU A 94 -5.10 10.45 4.22
C LEU A 94 -4.26 10.96 3.06
N PRO A 95 -3.32 11.87 3.34
CA PRO A 95 -2.46 12.38 2.26
C PRO A 95 -1.66 11.26 1.62
N THR A 96 -1.53 11.33 0.30
CA THR A 96 -0.71 10.39 -0.45
C THR A 96 0.76 10.70 -0.21
N LEU A 97 1.55 9.66 0.02
CA LEU A 97 2.99 9.81 0.22
C LEU A 97 3.70 9.35 -1.04
N LYS A 98 4.57 10.21 -1.56
CA LYS A 98 5.35 9.86 -2.74
C LYS A 98 6.82 9.93 -2.38
N THR A 99 7.55 8.85 -2.64
CA THR A 99 8.94 8.72 -2.28
C THR A 99 9.74 8.29 -3.49
N THR A 100 10.93 8.87 -3.64
CA THR A 100 11.86 8.49 -4.70
C THR A 100 13.04 7.77 -4.07
N GLN A 101 13.46 6.67 -4.66
CA GLN A 101 14.53 5.87 -4.10
C GLN A 101 15.88 6.09 -4.77
N THR A 102 15.92 6.86 -5.84
CA THR A 102 17.15 7.00 -6.60
C THR A 102 18.27 7.64 -5.81
N ALA A 103 17.94 8.60 -4.96
CA ALA A 103 18.97 9.31 -4.21
C ALA A 103 19.71 8.39 -3.26
N GLN A 104 19.06 7.41 -2.74
CA GLN A 104 19.68 6.51 -1.78
C GLN A 104 20.76 5.68 -2.43
N ILE A 105 20.51 5.28 -3.64
CA ILE A 105 21.42 4.39 -4.32
C ILE A 105 22.68 5.12 -4.72
N ALA A 106 22.56 6.38 -5.00
CA ALA A 106 23.69 7.16 -5.47
C ALA A 106 24.74 7.38 -4.41
N GLU A 107 24.38 7.16 -3.17
CA GLU A 107 25.30 7.44 -2.09
C GLU A 107 26.29 6.32 -1.93
N PRO A 108 27.50 6.53 -2.28
CA PRO A 108 28.49 5.48 -2.10
C PRO A 108 28.76 5.34 -0.63
N GLY A 109 28.79 4.15 -0.22
CA GLY A 109 29.10 3.91 1.14
C GLY A 109 28.06 4.31 2.13
N ARG A 110 27.06 4.72 1.66
CA ARG A 110 26.12 5.07 2.58
C ARG A 110 24.99 4.23 2.54
N ARG A 111 24.80 3.87 2.64
CA ARG A 111 23.79 3.37 2.37
C ARG A 111 22.80 3.36 2.94
N PHE A 112 22.34 3.84 3.06
CA PHE A 112 21.57 4.14 3.35
C PHE A 112 20.87 3.90 3.48
N VAL A 113 20.65 3.86 3.80
CA VAL A 113 19.90 3.79 3.65
C VAL A 113 19.10 3.56 3.58
N ALA A 114 18.63 3.50 3.80
CA ALA A 114 17.88 3.34 3.56
C ALA A 114 17.07 3.40 3.51
N PHE A 115 16.55 3.58 3.43
CA PHE A 115 15.83 3.82 3.21
C PHE A 115 15.23 3.38 3.06
N ALA A 116 15.05 3.25 3.19
CA ALA A 116 14.61 3.00 2.85
C ALA A 116 14.30 2.76 3.11
#